data_3981ff08503288d9bf0cee1c047a2a2d
#
_entry.id   3981ff08503288d9bf0cee1c047a2a2d
#
_cell.length_a   1.000
_cell.length_b   1.000
_cell.length_c   1.000
_cell.angle_alpha   90.00
_cell.angle_beta   90.00
_cell.angle_gamma   90.00
#
_symmetry.space_group_name_H-M   'P 1'
#
loop_
_entity.id
_entity.type
_entity.pdbx_description
1 polymer ?
#
loop_
_entity_poly.entity_id
_entity_poly.type
_entity_poly.pdbx_seq_one_letter_code
_entity_poly.pdbx_strand_id
1 'polypeptide(L)'
;SIYGKCYEMYFINEDAKVGIRYIEPTKGFIVYDDSIVPEPRFFVTYYYDSNSIMHGYLSDDSYVYEFSNKSGMHFIGEGSLHGFDGVPVTEYVENAERMSAFESTWSMINAYNKAISEKANDVDYFADAYLKIIGAKVDKDGIIHIRNNRIINFDEESNTVDVGFLEKPNADGSQENLINRLERLIFQMSMTPNINDENFGTSSGIALKYKLLSMSNLAKTKERKFTGALDRRYKLIFSNPINTIHEDKWVDITYKFSQNYPANVLEETQIAQNLEGIVSKDTQLSSLSIVEDVQEEKEKIKLEDEVSKESIVDKRMFNQ
;
A
#
# COMPACT_ATOMS: atom_id res chain seq x y z
N SER A 1 1.68 -1.64 -5.65
CA SER A 1 2.21 -2.36 -4.47
C SER A 1 1.86 -3.86 -4.45
N ILE A 2 0.68 -4.28 -4.97
CA ILE A 2 0.25 -5.70 -4.95
C ILE A 2 1.16 -6.58 -5.80
N TYR A 3 1.50 -6.15 -7.00
CA TYR A 3 2.30 -6.91 -7.97
C TYR A 3 3.78 -6.50 -7.98
N GLY A 4 4.20 -5.57 -7.13
CA GLY A 4 5.56 -5.03 -7.13
C GLY A 4 5.90 -4.11 -8.29
N LYS A 5 5.08 -4.10 -9.35
CA LYS A 5 5.21 -3.26 -10.54
C LYS A 5 3.87 -2.99 -11.20
N CYS A 6 3.84 -1.98 -12.06
CA CYS A 6 2.73 -1.71 -12.99
C CYS A 6 3.24 -0.91 -14.19
N TYR A 7 2.41 -0.81 -15.22
CA TYR A 7 2.78 -0.13 -16.45
C TYR A 7 1.80 1.00 -16.75
N GLU A 8 2.33 2.09 -17.27
CA GLU A 8 1.59 3.23 -17.78
C GLU A 8 1.94 3.38 -19.26
N MET A 9 0.95 3.18 -20.13
CA MET A 9 1.10 3.26 -21.58
C MET A 9 0.57 4.60 -22.08
N TYR A 10 1.27 5.17 -23.05
CA TYR A 10 0.94 6.44 -23.69
C TYR A 10 0.44 6.20 -25.11
N PHE A 11 -0.55 6.96 -25.52
CA PHE A 11 -1.11 6.93 -26.87
C PHE A 11 -1.64 8.31 -27.26
N ILE A 12 -1.78 8.55 -28.55
CA ILE A 12 -2.43 9.75 -29.05
C ILE A 12 -3.90 9.43 -29.29
N ASN A 13 -4.80 10.22 -28.70
CA ASN A 13 -6.23 10.08 -28.85
C ASN A 13 -6.74 10.77 -30.14
N GLU A 14 -8.03 10.64 -30.46
CA GLU A 14 -8.68 11.25 -31.63
C GLU A 14 -8.59 12.78 -31.62
N ASP A 15 -8.48 13.42 -30.46
CA ASP A 15 -8.30 14.86 -30.29
C ASP A 15 -6.84 15.32 -30.46
N ALA A 16 -5.94 14.44 -30.89
CA ALA A 16 -4.50 14.68 -30.97
C ALA A 16 -3.86 15.05 -29.60
N LYS A 17 -4.39 14.52 -28.49
CA LYS A 17 -3.84 14.69 -27.15
C LYS A 17 -3.21 13.40 -26.66
N VAL A 18 -2.18 13.50 -25.82
CA VAL A 18 -1.62 12.32 -25.13
C VAL A 18 -2.63 11.76 -24.15
N GLY A 19 -3.04 10.53 -24.41
CA GLY A 19 -3.79 9.69 -23.48
C GLY A 19 -2.84 8.83 -22.63
N ILE A 20 -3.24 8.55 -21.41
CA ILE A 20 -2.50 7.71 -20.47
C ILE A 20 -3.40 6.56 -20.06
N ARG A 21 -2.88 5.33 -20.13
CA ARG A 21 -3.61 4.14 -19.71
C ARG A 21 -2.78 3.27 -18.80
N TYR A 22 -3.34 2.93 -17.66
CA TYR A 22 -2.79 1.93 -16.76
C TYR A 22 -2.96 0.52 -17.32
N ILE A 23 -1.88 -0.27 -17.31
CA ILE A 23 -1.87 -1.67 -17.71
C ILE A 23 -1.43 -2.52 -16.52
N GLU A 24 -2.28 -3.48 -16.18
CA GLU A 24 -1.96 -4.46 -15.13
C GLU A 24 -0.77 -5.34 -15.53
N PRO A 25 0.11 -5.72 -14.59
CA PRO A 25 1.26 -6.59 -14.89
C PRO A 25 0.88 -7.97 -15.43
N THR A 26 -0.37 -8.38 -15.23
CA THR A 26 -0.93 -9.63 -15.77
C THR A 26 -1.34 -9.54 -17.24
N LYS A 27 -1.41 -8.32 -17.78
CA LYS A 27 -1.88 -8.05 -19.16
C LYS A 27 -0.82 -7.41 -20.04
N GLY A 28 0.41 -7.28 -19.56
CA GLY A 28 1.50 -6.73 -20.35
C GLY A 28 2.85 -6.91 -19.70
N PHE A 29 3.89 -6.76 -20.49
CA PHE A 29 5.28 -6.82 -20.05
C PHE A 29 6.18 -6.01 -20.99
N ILE A 30 7.32 -5.57 -20.43
CA ILE A 30 8.38 -4.88 -21.17
C ILE A 30 9.50 -5.87 -21.45
N VAL A 31 10.03 -5.84 -22.66
CA VAL A 31 11.28 -6.48 -23.06
C VAL A 31 12.37 -5.42 -23.03
N TYR A 32 13.39 -5.64 -22.22
CA TYR A 32 14.56 -4.77 -22.10
C TYR A 32 15.72 -5.29 -22.93
N ASP A 33 16.66 -4.41 -23.26
CA ASP A 33 17.93 -4.83 -23.84
C ASP A 33 18.90 -5.38 -22.79
N ASP A 34 20.04 -5.93 -23.25
CA ASP A 34 21.07 -6.55 -22.40
C ASP A 34 22.17 -5.54 -21.97
N SER A 35 21.87 -4.24 -22.05
CA SER A 35 22.84 -3.21 -21.67
C SER A 35 23.01 -3.12 -20.14
N ILE A 36 24.10 -2.47 -19.65
CA ILE A 36 24.35 -2.23 -18.23
C ILE A 36 23.22 -1.39 -17.60
N VAL A 37 22.62 -0.49 -18.39
CA VAL A 37 21.43 0.29 -18.04
C VAL A 37 20.32 -0.16 -18.97
N PRO A 38 19.53 -1.18 -18.61
CA PRO A 38 18.54 -1.77 -19.50
C PRO A 38 17.49 -0.76 -19.95
N GLU A 39 17.32 -0.61 -21.27
CA GLU A 39 16.29 0.22 -21.86
C GLU A 39 15.16 -0.62 -22.46
N PRO A 40 13.90 -0.17 -22.36
CA PRO A 40 12.78 -0.84 -23.03
C PRO A 40 12.99 -0.90 -24.54
N ARG A 41 12.90 -2.11 -25.11
CA ARG A 41 12.92 -2.36 -26.56
C ARG A 41 11.54 -2.61 -27.11
N PHE A 42 10.72 -3.36 -26.37
CA PHE A 42 9.33 -3.62 -26.75
C PHE A 42 8.44 -3.57 -25.52
N PHE A 43 7.22 -3.14 -25.74
CA PHE A 43 6.14 -3.29 -24.79
C PHE A 43 5.02 -4.12 -25.41
N VAL A 44 4.63 -5.19 -24.74
CA VAL A 44 3.59 -6.10 -25.20
C VAL A 44 2.41 -6.02 -24.24
N THR A 45 1.22 -5.77 -24.80
CA THR A 45 -0.05 -5.89 -24.06
C THR A 45 -0.93 -6.93 -24.73
N TYR A 46 -1.70 -7.67 -23.95
CA TYR A 46 -2.61 -8.69 -24.50
C TYR A 46 -3.88 -8.85 -23.66
N TYR A 47 -4.90 -9.34 -24.30
CA TYR A 47 -6.18 -9.73 -23.70
C TYR A 47 -6.77 -10.92 -24.45
N TYR A 48 -7.72 -11.59 -23.82
CA TYR A 48 -8.47 -12.68 -24.44
C TYR A 48 -9.90 -12.24 -24.70
N ASP A 49 -10.42 -12.55 -25.86
CA ASP A 49 -11.81 -12.33 -26.20
C ASP A 49 -12.72 -13.43 -25.62
N SER A 50 -14.04 -13.34 -25.86
CA SER A 50 -15.03 -14.33 -25.42
C SER A 50 -14.81 -15.74 -25.97
N ASN A 51 -14.06 -15.87 -27.06
CA ASN A 51 -13.70 -17.13 -27.73
C ASN A 51 -12.33 -17.65 -27.29
N SER A 52 -11.71 -17.05 -26.27
CA SER A 52 -10.35 -17.36 -25.80
C SER A 52 -9.27 -17.13 -26.87
N ILE A 53 -9.53 -16.27 -27.86
CA ILE A 53 -8.53 -15.83 -28.83
C ILE A 53 -7.74 -14.69 -28.19
N MET A 54 -6.41 -14.79 -28.23
CA MET A 54 -5.53 -13.75 -27.75
C MET A 54 -5.38 -12.66 -28.80
N HIS A 55 -5.59 -11.42 -28.36
CA HIS A 55 -5.32 -10.20 -29.11
C HIS A 55 -4.35 -9.35 -28.31
N GLY A 56 -3.55 -8.55 -28.97
CA GLY A 56 -2.63 -7.66 -28.28
C GLY A 56 -1.96 -6.64 -29.17
N TYR A 57 -1.14 -5.84 -28.55
CA TYR A 57 -0.34 -4.80 -29.18
C TYR A 57 1.11 -4.96 -28.77
N LEU A 58 2.01 -4.87 -29.74
CA LEU A 58 3.45 -4.77 -29.55
C LEU A 58 3.88 -3.37 -29.97
N SER A 59 4.47 -2.62 -29.06
CA SER A 59 5.04 -1.30 -29.33
C SER A 59 6.56 -1.39 -29.29
N ASP A 60 7.22 -0.91 -30.32
CA ASP A 60 8.66 -0.67 -30.34
C ASP A 60 8.98 0.82 -30.08
N ASP A 61 10.12 1.32 -30.50
CA ASP A 61 10.54 2.71 -30.34
C ASP A 61 9.79 3.71 -31.23
N SER A 62 9.08 3.24 -32.25
CA SER A 62 8.46 4.08 -33.31
C SER A 62 7.04 3.63 -33.64
N TYR A 63 6.77 2.33 -33.64
CA TYR A 63 5.54 1.74 -34.15
C TYR A 63 4.79 0.93 -33.10
N VAL A 64 3.46 0.82 -33.31
CA VAL A 64 2.57 -0.11 -32.62
C VAL A 64 2.02 -1.11 -33.66
N TYR A 65 2.18 -2.39 -33.36
CA TYR A 65 1.68 -3.50 -34.16
C TYR A 65 0.58 -4.23 -33.43
N GLU A 66 -0.54 -4.44 -34.08
CA GLU A 66 -1.59 -5.32 -33.55
C GLU A 66 -1.28 -6.77 -33.89
N PHE A 67 -1.53 -7.70 -32.97
CA PHE A 67 -1.36 -9.14 -33.21
C PHE A 67 -2.53 -9.96 -32.69
N SER A 68 -2.71 -11.17 -33.27
CA SER A 68 -3.69 -12.14 -32.79
C SER A 68 -3.18 -13.57 -32.96
N ASN A 69 -3.76 -14.50 -32.21
CA ASN A 69 -3.49 -15.93 -32.37
C ASN A 69 -4.65 -16.70 -33.01
N LYS A 70 -5.61 -16.02 -33.64
CA LYS A 70 -6.80 -16.64 -34.26
C LYS A 70 -6.47 -17.75 -35.28
N SER A 71 -5.38 -17.61 -36.01
CA SER A 71 -4.90 -18.59 -37.01
C SER A 71 -3.41 -18.89 -36.85
N GLY A 72 -2.92 -18.96 -35.59
CA GLY A 72 -1.52 -18.90 -35.22
C GLY A 72 -1.11 -17.46 -34.92
N MET A 73 0.01 -17.26 -34.24
CA MET A 73 0.49 -15.92 -33.90
C MET A 73 0.91 -15.15 -35.16
N HIS A 74 0.25 -14.02 -35.43
CA HIS A 74 0.55 -13.15 -36.57
C HIS A 74 0.19 -11.70 -36.26
N PHE A 75 0.86 -10.77 -36.95
CA PHE A 75 0.51 -9.36 -36.91
C PHE A 75 -0.68 -9.08 -37.83
N ILE A 76 -1.53 -8.14 -37.42
CA ILE A 76 -2.72 -7.70 -38.17
C ILE A 76 -2.39 -6.35 -38.79
N GLY A 77 -2.30 -6.32 -40.15
CA GLY A 77 -1.99 -5.09 -40.89
C GLY A 77 -0.55 -4.63 -40.75
N GLU A 78 -0.33 -3.38 -41.12
CA GLU A 78 0.96 -2.68 -40.98
C GLU A 78 1.00 -1.95 -39.64
N GLY A 79 2.22 -1.76 -39.06
CA GLY A 79 2.40 -0.99 -37.84
C GLY A 79 2.00 0.48 -38.02
N SER A 80 1.45 1.09 -36.97
CA SER A 80 1.12 2.51 -36.95
C SER A 80 2.12 3.29 -36.11
N LEU A 81 2.55 4.49 -36.57
CA LEU A 81 3.44 5.36 -35.81
C LEU A 81 2.73 5.87 -34.56
N HIS A 82 3.39 5.80 -33.40
CA HIS A 82 2.85 6.33 -32.14
C HIS A 82 3.33 7.75 -31.81
N GLY A 83 4.40 8.24 -32.44
CA GLY A 83 4.87 9.63 -32.34
C GLY A 83 5.63 9.99 -31.06
N PHE A 84 6.01 9.04 -30.22
CA PHE A 84 6.88 9.25 -29.06
C PHE A 84 8.33 8.87 -29.40
N ASP A 85 9.31 9.48 -28.71
CA ASP A 85 10.71 9.11 -28.81
C ASP A 85 11.04 7.95 -27.85
N GLY A 86 10.92 6.74 -28.36
CA GLY A 86 11.10 5.47 -27.66
C GLY A 86 9.80 4.77 -27.27
N VAL A 87 9.92 3.57 -26.72
CA VAL A 87 8.77 2.71 -26.39
C VAL A 87 7.79 3.45 -25.46
N PRO A 88 6.50 3.61 -25.84
CA PRO A 88 5.54 4.48 -25.18
C PRO A 88 4.98 3.87 -23.88
N VAL A 89 5.87 3.52 -22.97
CA VAL A 89 5.53 2.90 -21.68
C VAL A 89 6.48 3.36 -20.59
N THR A 90 5.93 3.52 -19.39
CA THR A 90 6.70 3.66 -18.16
C THR A 90 6.38 2.51 -17.21
N GLU A 91 7.41 1.85 -16.70
CA GLU A 91 7.29 0.87 -15.61
C GLU A 91 7.42 1.60 -14.27
N TYR A 92 6.43 1.45 -13.41
CA TYR A 92 6.48 1.87 -12.01
C TYR A 92 6.79 0.66 -11.16
N VAL A 93 7.89 0.69 -10.43
CA VAL A 93 8.36 -0.42 -9.59
C VAL A 93 8.32 -0.04 -8.10
N GLU A 94 7.96 -1.01 -7.29
CA GLU A 94 7.94 -0.87 -5.83
C GLU A 94 9.36 -0.81 -5.26
N ASN A 95 10.24 -1.66 -5.77
CA ASN A 95 11.64 -1.85 -5.39
C ASN A 95 12.46 -2.35 -6.59
N ALA A 96 13.77 -2.53 -6.39
CA ALA A 96 14.66 -2.99 -7.46
C ALA A 96 14.35 -4.42 -7.90
N GLU A 97 13.89 -5.25 -6.98
CA GLU A 97 13.55 -6.66 -7.19
C GLU A 97 12.19 -6.86 -7.82
N ARG A 98 11.38 -5.80 -7.96
CA ARG A 98 9.98 -5.82 -8.44
C ARG A 98 9.06 -6.71 -7.58
N MET A 99 9.38 -6.84 -6.30
CA MET A 99 8.60 -7.60 -5.33
C MET A 99 7.45 -6.76 -4.77
N SER A 100 6.35 -7.43 -4.43
CA SER A 100 5.22 -6.76 -3.78
C SER A 100 5.56 -6.28 -2.36
N ALA A 101 4.79 -5.32 -1.85
CA ALA A 101 5.01 -4.75 -0.52
C ALA A 101 4.93 -5.78 0.62
N PHE A 102 4.21 -6.89 0.42
CA PHE A 102 3.98 -7.93 1.43
C PHE A 102 4.60 -9.29 1.07
N GLU A 103 5.34 -9.39 -0.04
CA GLU A 103 5.89 -10.66 -0.53
C GLU A 103 6.87 -11.30 0.47
N SER A 104 7.68 -10.48 1.14
CA SER A 104 8.59 -10.94 2.21
C SER A 104 7.86 -11.54 3.42
N THR A 105 6.59 -11.19 3.62
CA THR A 105 5.77 -11.65 4.75
C THR A 105 4.70 -12.66 4.37
N TRP A 106 4.59 -13.02 3.08
CA TRP A 106 3.54 -13.89 2.55
C TRP A 106 3.37 -15.22 3.28
N SER A 107 4.48 -15.90 3.55
CA SER A 107 4.46 -17.18 4.28
C SER A 107 3.95 -17.03 5.72
N MET A 108 4.31 -15.92 6.38
CA MET A 108 3.85 -15.62 7.74
C MET A 108 2.37 -15.23 7.77
N ILE A 109 1.89 -14.48 6.76
CA ILE A 109 0.46 -14.15 6.60
C ILE A 109 -0.36 -15.42 6.40
N ASN A 110 0.11 -16.35 5.56
CA ASN A 110 -0.58 -17.64 5.36
C ASN A 110 -0.59 -18.48 6.65
N ALA A 111 0.52 -18.52 7.39
CA ALA A 111 0.58 -19.21 8.68
C ALA A 111 -0.35 -18.57 9.72
N TYR A 112 -0.42 -17.25 9.76
CA TYR A 112 -1.34 -16.49 10.62
C TYR A 112 -2.80 -16.80 10.30
N ASN A 113 -3.19 -16.71 9.03
CA ASN A 113 -4.55 -17.03 8.58
C ASN A 113 -4.93 -18.47 8.90
N LYS A 114 -4.00 -19.42 8.73
CA LYS A 114 -4.22 -20.83 9.07
C LYS A 114 -4.41 -20.99 10.57
N ALA A 115 -3.56 -20.38 11.40
CA ALA A 115 -3.66 -20.49 12.87
C ALA A 115 -4.98 -19.91 13.40
N ILE A 116 -5.43 -18.77 12.87
CA ILE A 116 -6.75 -18.18 13.21
C ILE A 116 -7.89 -19.12 12.81
N SER A 117 -7.85 -19.68 11.58
CA SER A 117 -8.89 -20.59 11.11
C SER A 117 -8.97 -21.88 11.95
N GLU A 118 -7.80 -22.43 12.32
CA GLU A 118 -7.74 -23.61 13.19
C GLU A 118 -8.29 -23.28 14.59
N LYS A 119 -7.96 -22.13 15.14
CA LYS A 119 -8.50 -21.66 16.42
C LYS A 119 -10.02 -21.49 16.37
N ALA A 120 -10.57 -20.90 15.30
CA ALA A 120 -11.99 -20.76 15.12
C ALA A 120 -12.69 -22.13 15.05
N ASN A 121 -12.13 -23.08 14.28
CA ASN A 121 -12.65 -24.45 14.22
C ASN A 121 -12.58 -25.17 15.58
N ASP A 122 -11.53 -24.93 16.37
CA ASP A 122 -11.43 -25.49 17.71
C ASP A 122 -12.53 -24.95 18.63
N VAL A 123 -12.87 -23.66 18.56
CA VAL A 123 -13.99 -23.07 19.31
C VAL A 123 -15.32 -23.72 18.92
N ASP A 124 -15.57 -23.90 17.62
CA ASP A 124 -16.78 -24.57 17.13
C ASP A 124 -16.86 -26.03 17.59
N TYR A 125 -15.72 -26.74 17.58
CA TYR A 125 -15.62 -28.10 18.07
C TYR A 125 -15.92 -28.23 19.57
N PHE A 126 -15.49 -27.27 20.39
CA PHE A 126 -15.80 -27.25 21.83
C PHE A 126 -17.26 -26.98 22.11
N ALA A 127 -17.99 -26.32 21.21
CA ALA A 127 -19.45 -26.17 21.33
C ALA A 127 -20.17 -27.52 21.23
N ASP A 128 -19.56 -28.52 20.54
CA ASP A 128 -20.04 -29.90 20.37
C ASP A 128 -19.22 -30.93 21.18
N ALA A 129 -18.75 -30.55 22.38
CA ALA A 129 -17.93 -31.41 23.21
C ALA A 129 -18.53 -32.77 23.47
N TYR A 130 -17.76 -33.84 23.26
CA TYR A 130 -18.23 -35.24 23.49
C TYR A 130 -18.38 -35.49 24.97
N LEU A 131 -19.57 -35.95 25.38
CA LEU A 131 -19.80 -36.39 26.72
C LEU A 131 -19.20 -37.81 26.89
N LYS A 132 -18.33 -37.95 27.87
CA LYS A 132 -17.68 -39.21 28.28
C LYS A 132 -18.42 -39.74 29.48
N ILE A 133 -18.93 -40.98 29.38
CA ILE A 133 -19.56 -41.69 30.48
C ILE A 133 -18.80 -42.99 30.70
N ILE A 134 -18.25 -43.19 31.90
CA ILE A 134 -17.53 -44.40 32.30
C ILE A 134 -18.33 -45.09 33.38
N GLY A 135 -18.46 -46.41 33.31
CA GLY A 135 -19.11 -47.20 34.35
C GLY A 135 -20.62 -47.42 34.19
N ALA A 136 -21.26 -46.73 33.23
CA ALA A 136 -22.66 -46.92 32.93
C ALA A 136 -22.91 -47.15 31.44
N LYS A 137 -23.91 -47.96 31.08
CA LYS A 137 -24.44 -48.09 29.70
C LYS A 137 -25.64 -47.18 29.56
N VAL A 138 -25.58 -46.28 28.63
CA VAL A 138 -26.69 -45.39 28.25
C VAL A 138 -27.31 -45.95 26.98
N ASP A 139 -28.61 -46.23 26.98
CA ASP A 139 -29.35 -46.65 25.82
C ASP A 139 -29.69 -45.48 24.88
N LYS A 140 -30.29 -45.77 23.73
CA LYS A 140 -30.60 -44.71 22.72
C LYS A 140 -31.60 -43.69 23.25
N ASP A 141 -32.53 -44.07 24.08
CA ASP A 141 -33.54 -43.16 24.65
C ASP A 141 -32.92 -42.27 25.71
N GLY A 142 -31.99 -42.81 26.53
CA GLY A 142 -31.19 -42.04 27.48
C GLY A 142 -30.29 -41.00 26.79
N ILE A 143 -29.68 -41.35 25.65
CA ILE A 143 -28.86 -40.37 24.87
C ILE A 143 -29.76 -39.24 24.35
N ILE A 144 -30.96 -39.55 23.84
CA ILE A 144 -31.90 -38.54 23.36
C ILE A 144 -32.37 -37.65 24.53
N HIS A 145 -32.59 -38.26 25.71
CA HIS A 145 -33.01 -37.52 26.91
C HIS A 145 -31.91 -36.55 27.41
N ILE A 146 -30.66 -37.01 27.43
CA ILE A 146 -29.51 -36.18 27.77
C ILE A 146 -29.39 -34.99 26.80
N ARG A 147 -29.53 -35.25 25.49
CA ARG A 147 -29.44 -34.21 24.46
C ARG A 147 -30.54 -33.16 24.57
N ASN A 148 -31.78 -33.59 24.82
CA ASN A 148 -32.94 -32.69 24.84
C ASN A 148 -33.09 -31.94 26.16
N ASN A 149 -32.83 -32.59 27.29
CA ASN A 149 -33.05 -32.02 28.61
C ASN A 149 -31.78 -31.50 29.28
N ARG A 150 -30.63 -31.79 28.72
CA ARG A 150 -29.28 -31.42 29.27
C ARG A 150 -29.09 -31.87 30.71
N ILE A 151 -29.75 -32.95 31.10
CA ILE A 151 -29.69 -33.52 32.45
C ILE A 151 -29.24 -34.98 32.32
N ILE A 152 -28.28 -35.37 33.17
CA ILE A 152 -27.82 -36.75 33.31
C ILE A 152 -28.15 -37.15 34.74
N ASN A 153 -28.96 -38.22 34.87
CA ASN A 153 -29.30 -38.79 36.16
C ASN A 153 -28.94 -40.28 36.14
N PHE A 154 -28.22 -40.74 37.13
CA PHE A 154 -27.89 -42.16 37.34
C PHE A 154 -28.46 -42.56 38.68
N ASP A 155 -29.00 -43.80 38.80
CA ASP A 155 -29.52 -44.34 40.03
C ASP A 155 -28.41 -44.46 41.09
N GLU A 156 -28.76 -44.25 42.37
CA GLU A 156 -27.84 -44.06 43.48
C GLU A 156 -26.92 -45.27 43.79
N GLU A 157 -27.12 -46.44 43.14
CA GLU A 157 -26.34 -47.66 43.46
C GLU A 157 -25.01 -47.80 42.72
N SER A 158 -24.63 -46.86 41.85
CA SER A 158 -23.38 -46.96 41.11
C SER A 158 -22.33 -45.92 41.53
N ASN A 159 -21.64 -46.24 42.63
CA ASN A 159 -20.48 -45.48 43.12
C ASN A 159 -19.26 -45.42 42.14
N THR A 160 -19.41 -45.82 40.90
CA THR A 160 -18.33 -45.94 39.91
C THR A 160 -18.63 -45.28 38.58
N VAL A 161 -19.69 -44.44 38.51
CA VAL A 161 -20.01 -43.70 37.28
C VAL A 161 -19.28 -42.37 37.29
N ASP A 162 -18.39 -42.19 36.32
CA ASP A 162 -17.69 -40.93 36.03
C ASP A 162 -18.29 -40.33 34.77
N VAL A 163 -18.76 -39.07 34.86
CA VAL A 163 -19.34 -38.33 33.76
C VAL A 163 -18.59 -37.05 33.60
N GLY A 164 -18.02 -36.87 32.44
CA GLY A 164 -17.27 -35.66 32.10
C GLY A 164 -17.28 -35.37 30.61
N PHE A 165 -16.80 -34.22 30.25
CA PHE A 165 -16.52 -33.94 28.83
C PHE A 165 -15.14 -34.48 28.48
N LEU A 166 -14.97 -34.96 27.24
CA LEU A 166 -13.67 -35.33 26.72
C LEU A 166 -12.89 -34.04 26.48
N GLU A 167 -11.99 -33.69 27.42
CA GLU A 167 -11.17 -32.51 27.30
C GLU A 167 -10.05 -32.75 26.28
N LYS A 168 -9.93 -31.85 25.31
CA LYS A 168 -8.75 -31.75 24.46
C LYS A 168 -7.60 -31.17 25.31
N PRO A 169 -6.36 -31.64 25.15
CA PRO A 169 -5.22 -30.98 25.78
C PRO A 169 -5.25 -29.47 25.52
N ASN A 170 -5.23 -28.69 26.58
CA ASN A 170 -5.34 -27.23 26.48
C ASN A 170 -4.07 -26.65 25.79
N ALA A 171 -4.13 -26.45 24.48
CA ALA A 171 -3.10 -25.82 23.66
C ALA A 171 -3.40 -24.33 23.38
N ASP A 172 -4.48 -23.77 23.94
CA ASP A 172 -4.94 -22.42 23.65
C ASP A 172 -3.86 -21.36 23.88
N GLY A 173 -3.14 -21.43 24.99
CA GLY A 173 -2.02 -20.53 25.28
C GLY A 173 -0.88 -20.61 24.26
N SER A 174 -0.57 -21.80 23.74
CA SER A 174 0.45 -21.98 22.71
C SER A 174 -0.01 -21.45 21.36
N GLN A 175 -1.27 -21.65 21.00
CA GLN A 175 -1.84 -21.10 19.77
C GLN A 175 -1.89 -19.57 19.82
N GLU A 176 -2.34 -18.97 20.92
CA GLU A 176 -2.37 -17.53 21.11
C GLU A 176 -0.98 -16.92 21.02
N ASN A 177 0.01 -17.50 21.68
CA ASN A 177 1.39 -17.07 21.60
C ASN A 177 1.94 -17.13 20.15
N LEU A 178 1.58 -18.15 19.38
CA LEU A 178 1.97 -18.26 17.97
C LEU A 178 1.33 -17.14 17.13
N ILE A 179 0.03 -16.92 17.29
CA ILE A 179 -0.73 -15.89 16.57
C ILE A 179 -0.14 -14.51 16.86
N ASN A 180 0.05 -14.16 18.13
CA ASN A 180 0.64 -12.89 18.55
C ASN A 180 2.08 -12.71 18.05
N ARG A 181 2.87 -13.79 18.00
CA ARG A 181 4.23 -13.73 17.47
C ARG A 181 4.25 -13.54 15.96
N LEU A 182 3.37 -14.23 15.22
CA LEU A 182 3.23 -14.08 13.77
C LEU A 182 2.78 -12.65 13.41
N GLU A 183 1.78 -12.11 14.10
CA GLU A 183 1.33 -10.73 13.91
C GLU A 183 2.49 -9.75 14.07
N ARG A 184 3.22 -9.83 15.18
CA ARG A 184 4.37 -8.94 15.44
C ARG A 184 5.44 -9.06 14.35
N LEU A 185 5.76 -10.29 13.91
CA LEU A 185 6.75 -10.52 12.87
C LEU A 185 6.29 -9.98 11.50
N ILE A 186 5.00 -10.11 11.17
CA ILE A 186 4.44 -9.57 9.93
C ILE A 186 4.64 -8.05 9.88
N PHE A 187 4.26 -7.32 10.93
CA PHE A 187 4.47 -5.87 10.99
C PHE A 187 5.96 -5.49 10.97
N GLN A 188 6.81 -6.21 11.69
CA GLN A 188 8.24 -5.96 11.75
C GLN A 188 8.92 -6.18 10.39
N MET A 189 8.63 -7.29 9.71
CA MET A 189 9.26 -7.65 8.43
C MET A 189 8.70 -6.83 7.27
N SER A 190 7.43 -6.41 7.32
CA SER A 190 6.86 -5.50 6.33
C SER A 190 7.31 -4.04 6.51
N MET A 191 8.08 -3.74 7.55
CA MET A 191 8.47 -2.37 7.93
C MET A 191 7.28 -1.43 8.17
N THR A 192 6.11 -1.99 8.48
CA THR A 192 4.88 -1.24 8.75
C THR A 192 4.61 -1.25 10.24
N PRO A 193 4.36 -0.11 10.88
CA PRO A 193 4.04 -0.08 12.32
C PRO A 193 2.65 -0.66 12.57
N ASN A 194 2.49 -1.39 13.68
CA ASN A 194 1.16 -1.79 14.16
C ASN A 194 0.53 -0.58 14.86
N ILE A 195 -0.34 0.14 14.16
CA ILE A 195 -1.04 1.31 14.69
C ILE A 195 -2.12 0.95 15.71
N ASN A 196 -2.55 -0.33 15.75
CA ASN A 196 -3.51 -0.84 16.73
C ASN A 196 -2.84 -1.27 18.05
N ASP A 197 -1.51 -1.21 18.16
CA ASP A 197 -0.79 -1.46 19.41
C ASP A 197 -1.22 -0.42 20.45
N GLU A 198 -1.65 -0.87 21.65
CA GLU A 198 -2.14 -0.02 22.76
C GLU A 198 -1.15 1.09 23.12
N ASN A 199 0.15 0.84 22.93
CA ASN A 199 1.21 1.80 23.22
C ASN A 199 1.52 2.74 22.04
N PHE A 200 0.82 2.61 20.89
CA PHE A 200 1.11 3.45 19.73
C PHE A 200 0.62 4.88 19.95
N GLY A 201 -0.62 5.05 20.40
CA GLY A 201 -1.24 6.37 20.61
C GLY A 201 -0.77 7.13 21.84
N THR A 202 -0.18 6.44 22.83
CA THR A 202 0.33 7.06 24.09
C THR A 202 1.79 7.50 23.99
N SER A 203 2.46 7.25 22.85
CA SER A 203 3.87 7.58 22.65
C SER A 203 4.06 9.08 22.46
N SER A 204 5.15 9.65 23.03
CA SER A 204 5.56 11.03 22.72
C SER A 204 5.86 11.19 21.22
N GLY A 205 5.80 12.43 20.71
CA GLY A 205 6.06 12.70 19.28
C GLY A 205 7.41 12.17 18.81
N ILE A 206 8.45 12.22 19.65
CA ILE A 206 9.78 11.66 19.35
C ILE A 206 9.71 10.13 19.30
N ALA A 207 9.06 9.47 20.26
CA ALA A 207 8.92 8.03 20.28
C ALA A 207 8.09 7.54 19.06
N LEU A 208 7.07 8.29 18.66
CA LEU A 208 6.27 8.02 17.46
C LEU A 208 7.12 8.11 16.18
N LYS A 209 7.99 9.13 16.04
CA LYS A 209 8.92 9.24 14.92
C LYS A 209 9.86 8.03 14.83
N TYR A 210 10.36 7.51 15.95
CA TYR A 210 11.17 6.29 15.94
C TYR A 210 10.37 5.05 15.53
N LYS A 211 9.14 4.90 15.98
CA LYS A 211 8.25 3.79 15.58
C LYS A 211 7.95 3.82 14.08
N LEU A 212 7.85 5.01 13.49
CA LEU A 212 7.55 5.23 12.07
C LEU A 212 8.81 5.22 11.17
N LEU A 213 10.01 5.17 11.74
CA LEU A 213 11.26 5.34 10.99
C LEU A 213 11.43 4.31 9.86
N SER A 214 11.12 3.03 10.14
CA SER A 214 11.24 1.96 9.14
C SER A 214 10.30 2.19 7.95
N MET A 215 9.04 2.57 8.24
CA MET A 215 8.05 2.91 7.21
C MET A 215 8.46 4.14 6.42
N SER A 216 9.01 5.18 7.09
CA SER A 216 9.53 6.38 6.44
C SER A 216 10.67 6.07 5.47
N ASN A 217 11.61 5.20 5.86
CA ASN A 217 12.72 4.79 5.01
C ASN A 217 12.24 3.98 3.80
N LEU A 218 11.25 3.10 4.00
CA LEU A 218 10.61 2.37 2.91
C LEU A 218 9.91 3.33 1.94
N ALA A 219 9.14 4.30 2.46
CA ALA A 219 8.47 5.32 1.67
C ALA A 219 9.46 6.14 0.83
N LYS A 220 10.59 6.58 1.40
CA LYS A 220 11.66 7.29 0.66
C LYS A 220 12.31 6.43 -0.43
N THR A 221 12.37 5.13 -0.26
CA THR A 221 12.88 4.23 -1.30
C THR A 221 11.91 4.13 -2.47
N LYS A 222 10.61 3.99 -2.16
CA LYS A 222 9.54 4.02 -3.17
C LYS A 222 9.47 5.35 -3.90
N GLU A 223 9.59 6.47 -3.18
CA GLU A 223 9.62 7.82 -3.71
C GLU A 223 10.71 7.99 -4.77
N ARG A 224 11.93 7.53 -4.48
CA ARG A 224 13.04 7.56 -5.47
C ARG A 224 12.75 6.75 -6.74
N LYS A 225 12.15 5.56 -6.59
CA LYS A 225 11.75 4.74 -7.74
C LYS A 225 10.62 5.38 -8.53
N PHE A 226 9.64 5.95 -7.83
CA PHE A 226 8.52 6.65 -8.44
C PHE A 226 8.96 7.91 -9.18
N THR A 227 9.88 8.69 -8.61
CA THR A 227 10.50 9.87 -9.27
C THR A 227 11.13 9.48 -10.60
N GLY A 228 11.97 8.42 -10.64
CA GLY A 228 12.59 7.98 -11.90
C GLY A 228 11.55 7.51 -12.94
N ALA A 229 10.43 6.94 -12.51
CA ALA A 229 9.34 6.62 -13.41
C ALA A 229 8.61 7.88 -13.92
N LEU A 230 8.39 8.88 -13.06
CA LEU A 230 7.82 10.17 -13.46
C LEU A 230 8.74 10.91 -14.44
N ASP A 231 10.05 10.89 -14.26
CA ASP A 231 11.01 11.49 -15.20
C ASP A 231 10.87 10.87 -16.59
N ARG A 232 10.79 9.52 -16.67
CA ARG A 232 10.55 8.82 -17.93
C ARG A 232 9.18 9.16 -18.52
N ARG A 233 8.13 9.21 -17.70
CA ARG A 233 6.78 9.62 -18.13
C ARG A 233 6.80 10.97 -18.84
N TYR A 234 7.35 11.99 -18.17
CA TYR A 234 7.37 13.34 -18.71
C TYR A 234 8.33 13.46 -19.90
N LYS A 235 9.48 12.76 -19.89
CA LYS A 235 10.35 12.68 -21.05
C LYS A 235 9.60 12.18 -22.28
N LEU A 236 8.83 11.09 -22.18
CA LEU A 236 8.04 10.55 -23.27
C LEU A 236 6.89 11.49 -23.71
N ILE A 237 6.17 12.09 -22.76
CA ILE A 237 5.10 13.04 -23.07
C ILE A 237 5.65 14.28 -23.81
N PHE A 238 6.77 14.79 -23.37
CA PHE A 238 7.39 15.98 -23.96
C PHE A 238 8.12 15.69 -25.28
N SER A 239 8.51 14.45 -25.54
CA SER A 239 9.10 14.07 -26.83
C SER A 239 8.10 14.16 -27.99
N ASN A 240 6.79 14.15 -27.71
CA ASN A 240 5.78 14.27 -28.75
C ASN A 240 5.52 15.75 -29.11
N PRO A 241 5.81 16.18 -30.35
CA PRO A 241 5.68 17.57 -30.77
C PRO A 241 4.24 18.11 -30.76
N ILE A 242 3.23 17.24 -30.69
CA ILE A 242 1.83 17.65 -30.56
C ILE A 242 1.58 18.30 -29.19
N ASN A 243 2.28 17.87 -28.12
CA ASN A 243 2.05 18.39 -26.77
C ASN A 243 2.90 19.63 -26.46
N THR A 244 4.11 19.69 -26.97
CA THR A 244 5.04 20.78 -26.66
C THR A 244 6.06 20.97 -27.76
N ILE A 245 6.47 22.21 -27.96
CA ILE A 245 7.61 22.61 -28.82
C ILE A 245 8.94 22.61 -28.04
N HIS A 246 8.90 22.36 -26.74
CA HIS A 246 10.07 22.42 -25.86
C HIS A 246 10.32 21.03 -25.25
N GLU A 247 10.92 20.18 -26.02
CA GLU A 247 11.19 18.77 -25.69
C GLU A 247 11.96 18.59 -24.37
N ASP A 248 12.92 19.49 -24.10
CA ASP A 248 13.78 19.40 -22.91
C ASP A 248 13.14 19.93 -21.60
N LYS A 249 12.00 20.55 -21.66
CA LYS A 249 11.36 21.20 -20.51
C LYS A 249 10.85 20.23 -19.43
N TRP A 250 10.82 18.95 -19.67
CA TRP A 250 10.52 17.95 -18.66
C TRP A 250 11.54 17.97 -17.49
N VAL A 251 12.78 18.39 -17.75
CA VAL A 251 13.85 18.51 -16.73
C VAL A 251 13.53 19.57 -15.66
N ASP A 252 12.73 20.58 -16.00
CA ASP A 252 12.33 21.65 -15.09
C ASP A 252 11.22 21.21 -14.12
N ILE A 253 10.66 20.01 -14.29
CA ILE A 253 9.59 19.48 -13.44
C ILE A 253 10.20 18.99 -12.13
N THR A 254 9.74 19.54 -11.02
CA THR A 254 10.12 19.09 -9.68
C THR A 254 8.95 18.36 -8.99
N TYR A 255 9.24 17.31 -8.24
CA TYR A 255 8.24 16.54 -7.53
C TYR A 255 8.38 16.77 -6.03
N LYS A 256 7.27 17.10 -5.38
CA LYS A 256 7.21 17.24 -3.93
C LYS A 256 6.34 16.12 -3.36
N PHE A 257 6.95 15.28 -2.54
CA PHE A 257 6.23 14.24 -1.80
C PHE A 257 6.08 14.65 -0.35
N SER A 258 4.89 14.59 0.18
CA SER A 258 4.61 14.84 1.60
C SER A 258 4.21 13.54 2.30
N GLN A 259 4.75 13.32 3.49
CA GLN A 259 4.38 12.19 4.34
C GLN A 259 3.39 12.69 5.39
N ASN A 260 2.18 12.14 5.37
CA ASN A 260 1.14 12.50 6.32
C ASN A 260 1.33 11.72 7.64
N TYR A 261 2.20 12.20 8.51
CA TYR A 261 2.34 11.67 9.86
C TYR A 261 1.34 12.32 10.81
N PRO A 262 0.83 11.57 11.82
CA PRO A 262 0.16 12.19 12.94
C PRO A 262 1.13 13.18 13.61
N ALA A 263 0.86 14.47 13.48
CA ALA A 263 1.68 15.52 14.05
C ALA A 263 1.10 15.95 15.41
N ASN A 264 1.97 16.09 16.41
CA ASN A 264 1.58 16.75 17.65
C ASN A 264 1.83 18.27 17.48
N VAL A 265 0.84 18.96 16.94
CA VAL A 265 0.92 20.40 16.65
C VAL A 265 1.29 21.21 17.91
N LEU A 266 0.86 20.77 19.09
CA LEU A 266 1.21 21.43 20.35
C LEU A 266 2.72 21.34 20.64
N GLU A 267 3.31 20.15 20.46
CA GLU A 267 4.76 19.94 20.67
C GLU A 267 5.57 20.70 19.61
N GLU A 268 5.11 20.68 18.34
CA GLU A 268 5.76 21.43 17.24
C GLU A 268 5.73 22.94 17.48
N THR A 269 4.60 23.48 17.95
CA THR A 269 4.52 24.92 18.29
C THR A 269 5.44 25.29 19.44
N GLN A 270 5.57 24.43 20.47
CA GLN A 270 6.53 24.64 21.56
C GLN A 270 7.99 24.62 21.08
N ILE A 271 8.31 23.67 20.17
CA ILE A 271 9.64 23.59 19.55
C ILE A 271 9.90 24.87 18.74
N ALA A 272 8.96 25.31 17.91
CA ALA A 272 9.08 26.52 17.10
C ALA A 272 9.27 27.77 17.96
N GLN A 273 8.55 27.88 19.08
CA GLN A 273 8.75 28.98 20.06
C GLN A 273 10.15 28.95 20.68
N ASN A 274 10.63 27.77 21.09
CA ASN A 274 11.96 27.62 21.69
C ASN A 274 13.09 27.90 20.69
N LEU A 275 12.83 27.77 19.39
CA LEU A 275 13.78 28.07 18.31
C LEU A 275 13.81 29.56 17.93
N GLU A 276 12.89 30.38 18.45
CA GLU A 276 12.83 31.81 18.16
C GLU A 276 14.11 32.52 18.60
N GLY A 277 14.74 33.23 17.66
CA GLY A 277 16.00 33.92 17.90
C GLY A 277 17.28 33.05 17.91
N ILE A 278 17.13 31.72 17.81
CA ILE A 278 18.26 30.76 17.76
C ILE A 278 18.55 30.35 16.32
N VAL A 279 17.50 30.16 15.50
CA VAL A 279 17.62 29.75 14.09
C VAL A 279 16.92 30.74 13.18
N SER A 280 17.14 30.59 11.85
CA SER A 280 16.45 31.43 10.87
C SER A 280 14.92 31.18 10.91
N LYS A 281 14.12 32.15 10.47
CA LYS A 281 12.68 32.06 10.33
C LYS A 281 12.26 30.88 9.43
N ASP A 282 13.06 30.58 8.41
CA ASP A 282 12.84 29.46 7.49
C ASP A 282 12.94 28.13 8.23
N THR A 283 13.96 27.95 9.05
CA THR A 283 14.15 26.75 9.86
C THR A 283 13.05 26.62 10.93
N GLN A 284 12.64 27.73 11.54
CA GLN A 284 11.56 27.77 12.51
C GLN A 284 10.22 27.33 11.88
N LEU A 285 9.85 27.90 10.73
CA LEU A 285 8.63 27.54 9.99
C LEU A 285 8.67 26.11 9.47
N SER A 286 9.84 25.65 9.00
CA SER A 286 10.00 24.26 8.53
C SER A 286 9.85 23.20 9.63
N SER A 287 9.88 23.58 10.91
CA SER A 287 9.64 22.67 12.04
C SER A 287 8.15 22.41 12.31
N LEU A 288 7.26 23.17 11.68
CA LEU A 288 5.80 23.05 11.83
C LEU A 288 5.24 22.21 10.69
N SER A 289 4.60 21.10 11.00
CA SER A 289 3.97 20.20 10.00
C SER A 289 2.79 20.84 9.26
N ILE A 290 2.18 21.86 9.84
CA ILE A 290 1.09 22.63 9.23
C ILE A 290 1.58 23.58 8.11
N VAL A 291 2.89 23.84 8.01
CA VAL A 291 3.49 24.68 6.98
C VAL A 291 3.97 23.79 5.84
N GLU A 292 3.23 23.74 4.75
CA GLU A 292 3.57 22.91 3.58
C GLU A 292 4.70 23.53 2.75
N ASP A 293 4.67 24.86 2.56
CA ASP A 293 5.69 25.61 1.85
C ASP A 293 6.12 26.83 2.65
N VAL A 294 7.40 26.84 3.05
CA VAL A 294 7.98 27.89 3.87
C VAL A 294 8.03 29.23 3.14
N GLN A 295 8.25 29.23 1.81
CA GLN A 295 8.32 30.48 1.05
C GLN A 295 6.94 31.09 0.86
N GLU A 296 5.94 30.27 0.52
CA GLU A 296 4.55 30.72 0.43
C GLU A 296 4.06 31.26 1.77
N GLU A 297 4.40 30.61 2.88
CA GLU A 297 4.02 31.06 4.21
C GLU A 297 4.69 32.40 4.58
N LYS A 298 5.95 32.59 4.21
CA LYS A 298 6.64 33.88 4.38
C LYS A 298 6.02 35.01 3.55
N GLU A 299 5.55 34.71 2.36
CA GLU A 299 4.85 35.69 1.53
C GLU A 299 3.51 36.08 2.16
N LYS A 300 2.73 35.12 2.68
CA LYS A 300 1.51 35.39 3.42
C LYS A 300 1.76 36.27 4.65
N ILE A 301 2.76 35.95 5.46
CA ILE A 301 3.15 36.76 6.63
C ILE A 301 3.51 38.18 6.24
N LYS A 302 4.27 38.37 5.13
CA LYS A 302 4.62 39.71 4.66
C LYS A 302 3.41 40.54 4.23
N LEU A 303 2.48 39.90 3.49
CA LEU A 303 1.24 40.55 3.08
C LEU A 303 0.39 40.98 4.27
N GLU A 304 0.28 40.13 5.29
CA GLU A 304 -0.43 40.45 6.54
C GLU A 304 0.22 41.61 7.30
N ASP A 305 1.55 41.66 7.35
CA ASP A 305 2.30 42.76 7.97
C ASP A 305 2.11 44.07 7.21
N GLU A 306 2.06 44.06 5.89
CA GLU A 306 1.82 45.25 5.05
C GLU A 306 0.41 45.80 5.27
N VAL A 307 -0.62 44.93 5.21
CA VAL A 307 -2.01 45.31 5.47
C VAL A 307 -2.19 45.86 6.89
N SER A 308 -1.51 45.27 7.85
CA SER A 308 -1.55 45.74 9.25
C SER A 308 -0.91 47.15 9.40
N LYS A 309 0.18 47.44 8.69
CA LYS A 309 0.83 48.75 8.69
C LYS A 309 -0.05 49.80 8.02
N GLU A 310 -0.67 49.49 6.89
CA GLU A 310 -1.59 50.41 6.21
C GLU A 310 -2.81 50.75 7.10
N SER A 311 -3.41 49.78 7.77
CA SER A 311 -4.52 50.00 8.68
C SER A 311 -4.15 50.88 9.89
N ILE A 312 -2.92 50.86 10.35
CA ILE A 312 -2.41 51.69 11.45
C ILE A 312 -2.18 53.13 10.96
N VAL A 313 -1.67 53.32 9.72
CA VAL A 313 -1.47 54.65 9.11
C VAL A 313 -2.81 55.32 8.87
N ASP A 314 -3.82 54.63 8.31
CA ASP A 314 -5.14 55.17 8.11
C ASP A 314 -5.80 55.63 9.42
N LYS A 315 -5.72 54.82 10.50
CA LYS A 315 -6.24 55.20 11.81
C LYS A 315 -5.55 56.43 12.42
N ARG A 316 -4.28 56.68 12.07
CA ARG A 316 -3.55 57.91 12.53
C ARG A 316 -3.94 59.15 11.74
N MET A 317 -4.30 59.00 10.46
CA MET A 317 -4.81 60.12 9.65
C MET A 317 -6.22 60.57 9.98
N PHE A 318 -7.06 59.70 10.52
CA PHE A 318 -8.42 60.02 10.92
C PHE A 318 -8.55 60.58 12.35
N ASN A 319 -7.46 60.60 13.14
CA ASN A 319 -7.45 61.14 14.51
C ASN A 319 -6.64 62.46 14.64
N GLN A 320 -6.37 63.17 13.54
CA GLN A 320 -5.96 64.54 13.48
C GLN A 320 -7.08 65.41 12.92
#